data_eafba2fedd9dd5ccb38aec31a398a4ad
#
_entry.id   eafba2fedd9dd5ccb38aec31a398a4ad
#
_cell.length_a   1.000
_cell.length_b   1.000
_cell.length_c   1.000
_cell.angle_alpha   90.00
_cell.angle_beta   90.00
_cell.angle_gamma   90.00
#
_symmetry.space_group_name_H-M   'P 1'
#
loop_
_entity.id
_entity.type
_entity.pdbx_description
1 polymer ?
#
loop_
_entity_poly.entity_id
_entity_poly.type
_entity_poly.pdbx_seq_one_letter_code
_entity_poly.pdbx_strand_id
1 'polypeptide(L)'
;MSLEFQFETFVDVYYSIFSEYLSSVVAKLPKENEKYRAMKEELSSLYDKYPKILDIFDMDKAEGLSAEECAGLVKALQLRNELTDMELQSVYFRGCYDGVGYLKKAGIL
;
A
#
# COMPACT_ATOMS: atom_id res chain seq x y z
N MET A 1 -8.24 37.50 21.97
CA MET A 1 -8.50 36.13 22.33
C MET A 1 -8.05 35.25 21.20
N SER A 2 -7.20 34.35 21.52
CA SER A 2 -6.82 33.39 20.52
C SER A 2 -7.93 32.34 20.40
N LEU A 3 -8.42 32.20 19.21
CA LEU A 3 -9.37 31.12 18.89
C LEU A 3 -8.61 29.91 18.44
N GLU A 4 -7.62 29.53 19.20
CA GLU A 4 -6.81 28.38 18.88
C GLU A 4 -7.49 27.07 19.21
N PHE A 5 -8.81 27.06 19.30
CA PHE A 5 -9.45 25.79 19.33
C PHE A 5 -9.12 25.09 18.00
N GLN A 6 -8.66 23.89 18.12
CA GLN A 6 -8.36 23.04 17.00
C GLN A 6 -9.68 22.72 16.31
N PHE A 7 -9.96 23.46 15.28
CA PHE A 7 -11.16 23.22 14.50
C PHE A 7 -10.86 22.12 13.49
N GLU A 8 -11.19 20.90 13.86
CA GLU A 8 -11.07 19.77 12.96
C GLU A 8 -12.26 19.79 12.01
N THR A 9 -11.99 19.98 10.72
CA THR A 9 -13.04 19.95 9.71
C THR A 9 -13.49 18.52 9.43
N PHE A 10 -14.65 18.36 8.84
CA PHE A 10 -15.12 17.08 8.38
C PHE A 10 -14.10 16.43 7.42
N VAL A 11 -13.47 17.24 6.58
CA VAL A 11 -12.46 16.74 5.63
C VAL A 11 -11.25 16.18 6.38
N ASP A 12 -10.80 16.83 7.42
CA ASP A 12 -9.65 16.37 8.21
C ASP A 12 -9.95 15.03 8.89
N VAL A 13 -11.11 14.93 9.53
CA VAL A 13 -11.56 13.69 10.18
C VAL A 13 -11.73 12.58 9.16
N TYR A 14 -12.37 12.88 8.04
CA TYR A 14 -12.61 11.93 6.97
C TYR A 14 -11.29 11.40 6.39
N TYR A 15 -10.32 12.28 6.18
CA TYR A 15 -9.04 11.90 5.61
C TYR A 15 -8.29 10.93 6.53
N SER A 16 -8.28 11.20 7.82
CA SER A 16 -7.64 10.33 8.81
C SER A 16 -8.29 8.95 8.84
N ILE A 17 -9.63 8.90 8.91
CA ILE A 17 -10.39 7.65 8.90
C ILE A 17 -10.19 6.89 7.58
N PHE A 18 -10.15 7.62 6.48
CA PHE A 18 -9.96 7.03 5.16
C PHE A 18 -8.59 6.35 5.05
N SER A 19 -7.55 6.98 5.57
CA SER A 19 -6.21 6.40 5.60
C SER A 19 -6.17 5.10 6.39
N GLU A 20 -6.82 5.07 7.55
CA GLU A 20 -6.95 3.83 8.35
C GLU A 20 -7.73 2.76 7.60
N TYR A 21 -8.80 3.15 6.91
CA TYR A 21 -9.60 2.25 6.09
C TYR A 21 -8.76 1.60 5.00
N LEU A 22 -8.00 2.39 4.24
CA LEU A 22 -7.13 1.86 3.19
C LEU A 22 -6.10 0.87 3.75
N SER A 23 -5.47 1.22 4.86
CA SER A 23 -4.50 0.36 5.52
C SER A 23 -5.13 -0.96 5.97
N SER A 24 -6.36 -0.92 6.48
CA SER A 24 -7.06 -2.14 6.93
C SER A 24 -7.42 -3.06 5.77
N VAL A 25 -7.79 -2.50 4.62
CA VAL A 25 -8.09 -3.28 3.42
C VAL A 25 -6.83 -3.98 2.90
N VAL A 26 -5.72 -3.24 2.79
CA VAL A 26 -4.45 -3.79 2.31
C VAL A 26 -3.90 -4.83 3.27
N ALA A 27 -4.06 -4.63 4.58
CA ALA A 27 -3.57 -5.57 5.60
C ALA A 27 -4.19 -6.96 5.50
N LYS A 28 -5.35 -7.10 4.87
CA LYS A 28 -6.00 -8.41 4.67
C LYS A 28 -5.41 -9.21 3.52
N LEU A 29 -4.74 -8.55 2.58
CA LEU A 29 -4.21 -9.21 1.38
C LEU A 29 -3.28 -10.39 1.66
N PRO A 30 -2.32 -10.30 2.60
CA PRO A 30 -1.45 -11.43 2.88
C PRO A 30 -2.18 -12.66 3.40
N LYS A 31 -3.34 -12.46 4.02
CA LYS A 31 -4.16 -13.55 4.58
C LYS A 31 -5.09 -14.14 3.55
N GLU A 32 -5.63 -13.31 2.65
CA GLU A 32 -6.67 -13.69 1.70
C GLU A 32 -6.12 -14.07 0.32
N ASN A 33 -4.92 -13.61 -0.03
CA ASN A 33 -4.35 -13.79 -1.36
C ASN A 33 -2.97 -14.45 -1.27
N GLU A 34 -2.91 -15.69 -1.69
CA GLU A 34 -1.67 -16.46 -1.66
C GLU A 34 -0.62 -15.90 -2.62
N LYS A 35 -1.03 -15.45 -3.79
CA LYS A 35 -0.13 -14.83 -4.76
C LYS A 35 0.53 -13.57 -4.20
N TYR A 36 -0.26 -12.72 -3.54
CA TYR A 36 0.24 -11.52 -2.90
C TYR A 36 1.31 -11.86 -1.84
N ARG A 37 1.00 -12.83 -0.99
CA ARG A 37 1.92 -13.27 0.06
C ARG A 37 3.22 -13.82 -0.52
N ALA A 38 3.13 -14.65 -1.57
CA ALA A 38 4.29 -15.23 -2.23
C ALA A 38 5.17 -14.14 -2.84
N MET A 39 4.58 -13.13 -3.45
CA MET A 39 5.31 -12.01 -4.03
C MET A 39 5.98 -11.14 -2.97
N LYS A 40 5.33 -10.93 -1.82
CA LYS A 40 5.94 -10.24 -0.69
C LYS A 40 7.15 -10.99 -0.16
N GLU A 41 7.07 -12.30 -0.06
CA GLU A 41 8.19 -13.14 0.39
C GLU A 41 9.34 -13.10 -0.61
N GLU A 42 9.04 -13.15 -1.90
CA GLU A 42 10.06 -13.05 -2.95
C GLU A 42 10.78 -11.69 -2.88
N LEU A 43 10.03 -10.61 -2.71
CA LEU A 43 10.61 -9.28 -2.57
C LEU A 43 11.51 -9.17 -1.33
N SER A 44 11.05 -9.71 -0.20
CA SER A 44 11.83 -9.77 1.03
C SER A 44 13.14 -10.55 0.83
N SER A 45 13.08 -11.65 0.11
CA SER A 45 14.27 -12.46 -0.22
C SER A 45 15.26 -11.68 -1.07
N LEU A 46 14.78 -10.87 -2.02
CA LEU A 46 15.64 -10.01 -2.83
C LEU A 46 16.35 -8.95 -1.98
N TYR A 47 15.65 -8.36 -1.03
CA TYR A 47 16.26 -7.39 -0.11
C TYR A 47 17.32 -8.02 0.78
N ASP A 48 17.08 -9.25 1.25
CA ASP A 48 18.06 -9.99 2.05
C ASP A 48 19.30 -10.35 1.23
N LYS A 49 19.10 -10.73 -0.02
CA LYS A 49 20.19 -11.08 -0.92
C LYS A 49 20.99 -9.86 -1.39
N TYR A 50 20.31 -8.76 -1.62
CA TYR A 50 20.88 -7.52 -2.14
C TYR A 50 20.50 -6.33 -1.25
N PRO A 51 21.15 -6.18 -0.08
CA PRO A 51 20.77 -5.11 0.86
C PRO A 51 20.83 -3.70 0.28
N LYS A 52 21.68 -3.47 -0.73
CA LYS A 52 21.79 -2.16 -1.40
C LYS A 52 20.51 -1.72 -2.07
N ILE A 53 19.68 -2.68 -2.54
CA ILE A 53 18.38 -2.39 -3.15
C ILE A 53 17.46 -1.74 -2.13
N LEU A 54 17.39 -2.30 -0.93
CA LEU A 54 16.58 -1.76 0.15
C LEU A 54 17.05 -0.37 0.55
N ASP A 55 18.36 -0.15 0.63
CA ASP A 55 18.94 1.16 0.95
C ASP A 55 18.52 2.21 -0.09
N ILE A 56 18.51 1.86 -1.37
CA ILE A 56 18.10 2.76 -2.44
C ILE A 56 16.61 3.14 -2.27
N PHE A 57 15.75 2.18 -1.95
CA PHE A 57 14.32 2.41 -1.85
C PHE A 57 13.92 3.14 -0.56
N ASP A 58 14.44 2.68 0.58
CA ASP A 58 13.97 3.16 1.87
C ASP A 58 14.75 4.36 2.38
N MET A 59 16.05 4.42 2.07
CA MET A 59 16.91 5.49 2.57
C MET A 59 17.23 6.53 1.50
N ASP A 60 16.66 6.38 0.33
CA ASP A 60 16.84 7.29 -0.81
C ASP A 60 18.33 7.56 -1.09
N LYS A 61 19.15 6.54 -0.94
CA LYS A 61 20.59 6.62 -1.00
C LYS A 61 21.10 6.06 -2.33
N ALA A 62 21.83 6.87 -3.08
CA ALA A 62 22.47 6.43 -4.29
C ALA A 62 23.67 5.54 -3.98
N GLU A 63 23.72 4.36 -4.60
CA GLU A 63 24.81 3.41 -4.46
C GLU A 63 25.20 2.81 -5.81
N GLY A 64 26.47 2.46 -5.96
CA GLY A 64 26.93 1.69 -7.10
C GLY A 64 26.46 0.24 -7.00
N LEU A 65 25.93 -0.30 -8.08
CA LEU A 65 25.44 -1.66 -8.14
C LEU A 65 26.20 -2.48 -9.16
N SER A 66 26.44 -3.76 -8.85
CA SER A 66 26.94 -4.73 -9.82
C SER A 66 25.83 -5.05 -10.85
N ALA A 67 26.21 -5.73 -11.93
CA ALA A 67 25.23 -6.18 -12.92
C ALA A 67 24.18 -7.10 -12.31
N GLU A 68 24.59 -7.98 -11.39
CA GLU A 68 23.69 -8.87 -10.68
C GLU A 68 22.75 -8.11 -9.76
N GLU A 69 23.27 -7.12 -9.04
CA GLU A 69 22.47 -6.24 -8.19
C GLU A 69 21.47 -5.41 -9.00
N CYS A 70 21.88 -4.95 -10.18
CA CYS A 70 20.97 -4.24 -11.10
C CYS A 70 19.83 -5.14 -11.57
N ALA A 71 20.10 -6.39 -11.90
CA ALA A 71 19.06 -7.35 -12.28
C ALA A 71 18.09 -7.60 -11.11
N GLY A 72 18.62 -7.71 -9.89
CA GLY A 72 17.80 -7.79 -8.68
C GLY A 72 16.92 -6.57 -8.47
N LEU A 73 17.47 -5.38 -8.72
CA LEU A 73 16.71 -4.12 -8.63
C LEU A 73 15.55 -4.10 -9.62
N VAL A 74 15.77 -4.50 -10.87
CA VAL A 74 14.70 -4.57 -11.88
C VAL A 74 13.61 -5.53 -11.42
N LYS A 75 13.98 -6.71 -10.91
CA LYS A 75 13.02 -7.68 -10.40
C LYS A 75 12.23 -7.12 -9.21
N ALA A 76 12.91 -6.44 -8.29
CA ALA A 76 12.26 -5.82 -7.15
C ALA A 76 11.25 -4.75 -7.58
N LEU A 77 11.59 -3.93 -8.57
CA LEU A 77 10.67 -2.92 -9.12
C LEU A 77 9.44 -3.58 -9.74
N GLN A 78 9.62 -4.67 -10.50
CA GLN A 78 8.50 -5.42 -11.07
C GLN A 78 7.58 -5.96 -9.99
N LEU A 79 8.14 -6.57 -8.96
CA LEU A 79 7.36 -7.10 -7.84
C LEU A 79 6.61 -5.99 -7.09
N ARG A 80 7.26 -4.87 -6.83
CA ARG A 80 6.62 -3.73 -6.16
C ARG A 80 5.46 -3.18 -6.98
N ASN A 81 5.61 -3.08 -8.30
CA ASN A 81 4.55 -2.60 -9.18
C ASN A 81 3.35 -3.56 -9.18
N GLU A 82 3.60 -4.87 -9.28
CA GLU A 82 2.52 -5.86 -9.22
C GLU A 82 1.82 -5.87 -7.87
N LEU A 83 2.57 -5.75 -6.78
CA LEU A 83 1.99 -5.66 -5.43
C LEU A 83 1.12 -4.42 -5.30
N THR A 84 1.58 -3.27 -5.80
CA THR A 84 0.81 -2.03 -5.79
C THR A 84 -0.47 -2.18 -6.58
N ASP A 85 -0.43 -2.81 -7.76
CA ASP A 85 -1.62 -3.05 -8.57
C ASP A 85 -2.63 -3.93 -7.83
N MET A 86 -2.18 -4.98 -7.14
CA MET A 86 -3.04 -5.84 -6.34
C MET A 86 -3.68 -5.08 -5.17
N GLU A 87 -2.90 -4.23 -4.52
CA GLU A 87 -3.38 -3.38 -3.43
C GLU A 87 -4.45 -2.40 -3.92
N LEU A 88 -4.21 -1.75 -5.05
CA LEU A 88 -5.15 -0.81 -5.65
C LEU A 88 -6.44 -1.51 -6.08
N GLN A 89 -6.35 -2.70 -6.68
CA GLN A 89 -7.53 -3.48 -7.05
C GLN A 89 -8.33 -3.87 -5.82
N SER A 90 -7.67 -4.29 -4.75
CA SER A 90 -8.34 -4.67 -3.51
C SER A 90 -9.09 -3.49 -2.91
N VAL A 91 -8.48 -2.32 -2.89
CA VAL A 91 -9.11 -1.09 -2.40
C VAL A 91 -10.30 -0.70 -3.27
N TYR A 92 -10.15 -0.77 -4.59
CA TYR A 92 -11.21 -0.44 -5.53
C TYR A 92 -12.45 -1.33 -5.32
N PHE A 93 -12.26 -2.64 -5.28
CA PHE A 93 -13.37 -3.57 -5.13
C PHE A 93 -14.01 -3.45 -3.75
N ARG A 94 -13.23 -3.23 -2.72
CA ARG A 94 -13.79 -2.97 -1.39
C ARG A 94 -14.61 -1.70 -1.36
N GLY A 95 -14.14 -0.65 -2.03
CA GLY A 95 -14.86 0.60 -2.17
C GLY A 95 -16.21 0.42 -2.88
N CYS A 96 -16.24 -0.38 -3.95
CA CYS A 96 -17.48 -0.70 -4.65
C CYS A 96 -18.45 -1.44 -3.73
N TYR A 97 -17.99 -2.43 -2.99
CA TYR A 97 -18.81 -3.16 -2.04
C TYR A 97 -19.39 -2.25 -0.96
N ASP A 98 -18.56 -1.41 -0.38
CA ASP A 98 -18.96 -0.48 0.66
C ASP A 98 -19.91 0.60 0.12
N GLY A 99 -19.73 1.00 -1.14
CA GLY A 99 -20.62 1.93 -1.82
C GLY A 99 -22.05 1.39 -1.93
N VAL A 100 -22.18 0.12 -2.31
CA VAL A 100 -23.48 -0.55 -2.36
C VAL A 100 -24.10 -0.61 -0.97
N GLY A 101 -23.31 -0.97 0.04
CA GLY A 101 -23.78 -1.01 1.43
C GLY A 101 -24.27 0.35 1.92
N TYR A 102 -23.55 1.42 1.55
CA TYR A 102 -23.96 2.78 1.88
C TYR A 102 -25.31 3.14 1.24
N LEU A 103 -25.47 2.81 -0.04
CA LEU A 103 -26.72 3.10 -0.75
C LEU A 103 -27.90 2.34 -0.15
N LYS A 104 -27.71 1.11 0.27
CA LYS A 104 -28.73 0.33 0.97
C LYS A 104 -29.10 0.98 2.30
N LYS A 105 -28.12 1.41 3.08
CA LYS A 105 -28.34 2.11 4.35
C LYS A 105 -29.08 3.42 4.18
N ALA A 106 -28.78 4.13 3.10
CA ALA A 106 -29.46 5.39 2.79
C ALA A 106 -30.86 5.22 2.21
N GLY A 107 -31.31 3.98 1.97
CA GLY A 107 -32.61 3.69 1.42
C GLY A 107 -32.74 3.91 -0.08
N ILE A 108 -31.61 4.02 -0.80
CA ILE A 108 -31.59 4.24 -2.25
C ILE A 108 -31.70 2.91 -3.01
N LEU A 109 -31.20 1.84 -2.44
CA LEU A 109 -31.29 0.50 -3.01
C LEU A 109 -32.17 -0.42 -2.12
#